data_0d974696997d4be79a159e4d5147e293
#
_entry.id   0d974696997d4be79a159e4d5147e293
#
_cell.length_a   1.000
_cell.length_b   1.000
_cell.length_c   1.000
_cell.angle_alpha   90.00
_cell.angle_beta   90.00
_cell.angle_gamma   90.00
#
_symmetry.space_group_name_H-M   'P 1'
#
loop_
_entity.id
_entity.type
_entity.pdbx_description
1 polymer ?
#
loop_
_entity_poly.entity_id
_entity_poly.type
_entity_poly.pdbx_seq_one_letter_code
_entity_poly.pdbx_strand_id
1 'polypeptide(L)'
;MLTRFTNLYPVWIVASSGMALIWPETLRWFSGQWVVWALTIVMLSMGLTLTIDDFRRLGKMPGAVVLGFALQYTVMPLAGWLAARACGLNSELAVGLILVASCPGGTASNLITYLAKANVALSVVMTMASTLLAFIMTPLWCEVLAGRYVPVDAWGLCLSTLQVVVVPMLIGVFCNWRFHRLVATASHFAPAVAVVAIIFIAGGIVAQSAAAVVAHAGRVALAVLLVHILGFGLGYLFARLFRQPTISARTIAIEVGMQNGGMAAMLAKKHFAALPMAGVPAVFSSVIQTLVGSLLAAWWSRRPVPAEETAAPPVGVAGSETEAS
;
A
#
# COMPACT_ATOMS: atom_id res chain seq x y z
N MET A 1 -15.75 -14.40 12.83
CA MET A 1 -14.74 -15.32 12.26
C MET A 1 -13.93 -14.64 11.17
N LEU A 2 -14.59 -14.00 10.20
CA LEU A 2 -13.97 -13.32 9.05
C LEU A 2 -12.97 -12.21 9.47
N THR A 3 -13.35 -11.35 10.43
CA THR A 3 -12.50 -10.27 10.96
C THR A 3 -11.21 -10.80 11.62
N ARG A 4 -11.27 -11.94 12.32
CA ARG A 4 -10.07 -12.56 12.88
C ARG A 4 -9.15 -13.09 11.79
N PHE A 5 -9.70 -13.68 10.73
CA PHE A 5 -8.94 -14.15 9.59
C PHE A 5 -8.22 -13.00 8.89
N THR A 6 -8.92 -11.90 8.60
CA THR A 6 -8.34 -10.73 7.94
C THR A 6 -7.29 -10.02 8.81
N ASN A 7 -7.50 -9.95 10.12
CA ASN A 7 -6.52 -9.32 11.03
C ASN A 7 -5.21 -10.13 11.14
N LEU A 8 -5.24 -11.43 10.87
CA LEU A 8 -4.07 -12.31 10.87
C LEU A 8 -3.37 -12.37 9.50
N TYR A 9 -3.71 -11.48 8.54
CA TYR A 9 -3.12 -11.52 7.21
C TYR A 9 -1.58 -11.52 7.18
N PRO A 10 -0.85 -10.82 8.10
CA PRO A 10 0.61 -10.90 8.11
C PRO A 10 1.12 -12.29 8.45
N VAL A 11 0.44 -12.97 9.38
CA VAL A 11 0.77 -14.35 9.77
C VAL A 11 0.57 -15.29 8.59
N TRP A 12 -0.51 -15.10 7.82
CA TRP A 12 -0.79 -15.91 6.64
C TRP A 12 0.22 -15.68 5.52
N ILE A 13 0.69 -14.44 5.30
CA ILE A 13 1.75 -14.15 4.33
C ILE A 13 3.04 -14.83 4.76
N VAL A 14 3.43 -14.74 6.04
CA VAL A 14 4.64 -15.40 6.56
C VAL A 14 4.53 -16.92 6.43
N ALA A 15 3.39 -17.50 6.79
CA ALA A 15 3.15 -18.94 6.69
C ALA A 15 3.21 -19.43 5.24
N SER A 16 2.54 -18.72 4.31
CA SER A 16 2.58 -19.03 2.88
C SER A 16 3.98 -18.90 2.29
N SER A 17 4.70 -17.83 2.65
CA SER A 17 6.08 -17.62 2.22
C SER A 17 7.03 -18.69 2.79
N GLY A 18 6.86 -19.03 4.07
CA GLY A 18 7.63 -20.12 4.72
C GLY A 18 7.37 -21.47 4.06
N MET A 19 6.11 -21.80 3.79
CA MET A 19 5.74 -23.01 3.06
C MET A 19 6.37 -23.02 1.66
N ALA A 20 6.32 -21.89 0.95
CA ALA A 20 6.90 -21.75 -0.39
C ALA A 20 8.43 -21.86 -0.40
N LEU A 21 9.12 -21.50 0.69
CA LEU A 21 10.56 -21.71 0.84
C LEU A 21 10.92 -23.18 1.04
N ILE A 22 10.11 -23.92 1.82
CA ILE A 22 10.37 -25.33 2.16
C ILE A 22 9.93 -26.26 1.02
N TRP A 23 8.75 -26.00 0.45
CA TRP A 23 8.12 -26.76 -0.63
C TRP A 23 7.68 -25.84 -1.79
N PRO A 24 8.60 -25.35 -2.61
CA PRO A 24 8.30 -24.39 -3.68
C PRO A 24 7.24 -24.92 -4.69
N GLU A 25 7.19 -26.21 -4.92
CA GLU A 25 6.26 -26.83 -5.90
C GLU A 25 4.80 -26.59 -5.56
N THR A 26 4.47 -26.37 -4.27
CA THR A 26 3.09 -26.14 -3.81
C THR A 26 2.49 -24.86 -4.37
N LEU A 27 3.29 -23.81 -4.61
CA LEU A 27 2.81 -22.48 -5.03
C LEU A 27 3.50 -21.96 -6.31
N ARG A 28 4.45 -22.72 -6.91
CA ARG A 28 5.16 -22.33 -8.13
C ARG A 28 4.21 -22.13 -9.33
N TRP A 29 3.10 -22.86 -9.35
CA TRP A 29 2.07 -22.73 -10.39
C TRP A 29 1.36 -21.36 -10.34
N PHE A 30 1.32 -20.71 -9.16
CA PHE A 30 0.69 -19.41 -9.00
C PHE A 30 1.63 -18.29 -9.50
N SER A 31 1.63 -18.09 -10.83
CA SER A 31 2.54 -17.17 -11.52
C SER A 31 1.88 -16.54 -12.74
N GLY A 32 2.55 -15.61 -13.37
CA GLY A 32 2.09 -14.99 -14.62
C GLY A 32 0.68 -14.41 -14.50
N GLN A 33 -0.25 -14.92 -15.31
CA GLN A 33 -1.61 -14.41 -15.38
C GLN A 33 -2.42 -14.60 -14.08
N TRP A 34 -2.12 -15.62 -13.27
CA TRP A 34 -2.78 -15.81 -11.98
C TRP A 34 -2.52 -14.65 -11.02
N VAL A 35 -1.29 -14.12 -11.00
CA VAL A 35 -0.93 -12.95 -10.19
C VAL A 35 -1.69 -11.71 -10.67
N VAL A 36 -1.83 -11.53 -11.98
CA VAL A 36 -2.60 -10.42 -12.57
C VAL A 36 -4.07 -10.49 -12.17
N TRP A 37 -4.72 -11.66 -12.33
CA TRP A 37 -6.11 -11.85 -11.93
C TRP A 37 -6.33 -11.66 -10.43
N ALA A 38 -5.43 -12.21 -9.60
CA ALA A 38 -5.52 -12.05 -8.16
C ALA A 38 -5.45 -10.57 -7.75
N LEU A 39 -4.53 -9.79 -8.32
CA LEU A 39 -4.47 -8.35 -8.05
C LEU A 39 -5.70 -7.61 -8.56
N THR A 40 -6.20 -7.95 -9.75
CA THR A 40 -7.44 -7.38 -10.31
C THR A 40 -8.61 -7.58 -9.34
N ILE A 41 -8.74 -8.78 -8.75
CA ILE A 41 -9.75 -9.09 -7.75
C ILE A 41 -9.55 -8.28 -6.47
N VAL A 42 -8.30 -8.12 -6.02
CA VAL A 42 -7.97 -7.27 -4.85
C VAL A 42 -8.41 -5.83 -5.10
N MET A 43 -8.08 -5.27 -6.27
CA MET A 43 -8.43 -3.89 -6.60
C MET A 43 -9.93 -3.68 -6.80
N LEU A 44 -10.62 -4.64 -7.41
CA LEU A 44 -12.07 -4.65 -7.51
C LEU A 44 -12.70 -4.69 -6.10
N SER A 45 -12.21 -5.59 -5.24
CA SER A 45 -12.65 -5.72 -3.85
C SER A 45 -12.48 -4.43 -3.06
N MET A 46 -11.35 -3.74 -3.25
CA MET A 46 -11.12 -2.42 -2.68
C MET A 46 -12.17 -1.42 -3.18
N GLY A 47 -12.41 -1.38 -4.50
CA GLY A 47 -13.42 -0.49 -5.09
C GLY A 47 -14.82 -0.72 -4.54
N LEU A 48 -15.21 -1.98 -4.30
CA LEU A 48 -16.52 -2.35 -3.71
C LEU A 48 -16.70 -1.79 -2.28
N THR A 49 -15.63 -1.48 -1.56
CA THR A 49 -15.69 -0.90 -0.21
C THR A 49 -15.68 0.63 -0.21
N LEU A 50 -15.32 1.28 -1.31
CA LEU A 50 -15.30 2.73 -1.44
C LEU A 50 -16.68 3.30 -1.80
N THR A 51 -17.01 4.46 -1.24
CA THR A 51 -18.27 5.16 -1.46
C THR A 51 -18.05 6.50 -2.18
N ILE A 52 -19.11 7.05 -2.80
CA ILE A 52 -19.04 8.40 -3.39
C ILE A 52 -18.70 9.46 -2.34
N ASP A 53 -19.12 9.25 -1.09
CA ASP A 53 -18.81 10.18 0.00
C ASP A 53 -17.32 10.21 0.34
N ASP A 54 -16.58 9.13 0.10
CA ASP A 54 -15.12 9.11 0.27
C ASP A 54 -14.45 10.04 -0.75
N PHE A 55 -14.97 10.12 -1.99
CA PHE A 55 -14.51 11.10 -2.98
C PHE A 55 -14.86 12.54 -2.59
N ARG A 56 -16.03 12.78 -1.99
CA ARG A 56 -16.40 14.11 -1.48
C ARG A 56 -15.53 14.55 -0.31
N ARG A 57 -15.09 13.62 0.54
CA ARG A 57 -14.16 13.87 1.66
C ARG A 57 -12.78 14.34 1.19
N LEU A 58 -12.35 13.95 -0.01
CA LEU A 58 -11.10 14.44 -0.61
C LEU A 58 -11.08 15.97 -0.68
N GLY A 59 -12.21 16.59 -1.09
CA GLY A 59 -12.36 18.04 -1.11
C GLY A 59 -12.48 18.71 0.27
N LYS A 60 -12.77 17.94 1.34
CA LYS A 60 -12.92 18.48 2.72
C LYS A 60 -11.62 18.52 3.51
N MET A 61 -10.60 17.75 3.12
CA MET A 61 -9.29 17.66 3.80
C MET A 61 -8.11 17.85 2.83
N PRO A 62 -8.15 18.89 1.95
CA PRO A 62 -7.20 18.99 0.84
C PRO A 62 -5.75 19.10 1.31
N GLY A 63 -5.47 19.86 2.35
CA GLY A 63 -4.10 20.05 2.84
C GLY A 63 -3.44 18.77 3.34
N ALA A 64 -4.15 17.94 4.10
CA ALA A 64 -3.63 16.67 4.59
C ALA A 64 -3.46 15.65 3.46
N VAL A 65 -4.41 15.60 2.51
CA VAL A 65 -4.37 14.68 1.37
C VAL A 65 -3.24 15.05 0.41
N VAL A 66 -3.12 16.33 0.04
CA VAL A 66 -2.04 16.82 -0.85
C VAL A 66 -0.68 16.59 -0.22
N LEU A 67 -0.53 16.90 1.06
CA LEU A 67 0.72 16.65 1.78
C LEU A 67 1.07 15.16 1.79
N GLY A 68 0.12 14.31 2.18
CA GLY A 68 0.35 12.87 2.21
C GLY A 68 0.67 12.29 0.83
N PHE A 69 -0.03 12.73 -0.21
CA PHE A 69 0.26 12.38 -1.61
C PHE A 69 1.67 12.82 -2.04
N ALA A 70 2.05 14.05 -1.73
CA ALA A 70 3.38 14.56 -2.04
C ALA A 70 4.46 13.74 -1.32
N LEU A 71 4.28 13.44 -0.04
CA LEU A 71 5.22 12.61 0.73
C LEU A 71 5.28 11.17 0.22
N GLN A 72 4.12 10.59 -0.15
CA GLN A 72 4.06 9.25 -0.74
C GLN A 72 4.94 9.15 -1.98
N TYR A 73 4.83 10.09 -2.89
CA TYR A 73 5.52 10.06 -4.17
C TYR A 73 6.83 10.88 -4.22
N THR A 74 7.35 11.29 -3.07
CA THR A 74 8.71 11.85 -2.96
C THR A 74 9.55 11.07 -1.97
N VAL A 75 9.10 10.95 -0.72
CA VAL A 75 9.85 10.29 0.36
C VAL A 75 10.08 8.82 0.03
N MET A 76 9.02 8.09 -0.38
CA MET A 76 9.13 6.65 -0.55
C MET A 76 10.00 6.23 -1.73
N PRO A 77 9.83 6.76 -2.97
CA PRO A 77 10.72 6.40 -4.07
C PRO A 77 12.19 6.72 -3.78
N LEU A 78 12.46 7.87 -3.18
CA LEU A 78 13.83 8.28 -2.81
C LEU A 78 14.38 7.38 -1.70
N ALA A 79 13.58 7.03 -0.68
CA ALA A 79 13.99 6.10 0.37
C ALA A 79 14.30 4.71 -0.21
N GLY A 80 13.50 4.23 -1.17
CA GLY A 80 13.73 2.97 -1.86
C GLY A 80 15.06 2.95 -2.62
N TRP A 81 15.33 4.00 -3.37
CA TRP A 81 16.58 4.14 -4.11
C TRP A 81 17.80 4.28 -3.18
N LEU A 82 17.71 5.11 -2.15
CA LEU A 82 18.79 5.30 -1.18
C LEU A 82 19.08 4.02 -0.40
N ALA A 83 18.05 3.32 0.08
CA ALA A 83 18.21 2.06 0.80
C ALA A 83 18.80 0.95 -0.09
N ALA A 84 18.40 0.87 -1.37
CA ALA A 84 19.00 -0.06 -2.32
C ALA A 84 20.50 0.15 -2.47
N ARG A 85 20.93 1.42 -2.58
CA ARG A 85 22.36 1.77 -2.67
C ARG A 85 23.10 1.53 -1.37
N ALA A 86 22.53 1.98 -0.25
CA ALA A 86 23.17 1.85 1.08
C ALA A 86 23.38 0.39 1.50
N CYS A 87 22.44 -0.50 1.14
CA CYS A 87 22.54 -1.93 1.44
C CYS A 87 23.28 -2.73 0.36
N GLY A 88 23.78 -2.10 -0.70
CA GLY A 88 24.52 -2.76 -1.79
C GLY A 88 23.68 -3.85 -2.48
N LEU A 89 22.41 -3.57 -2.76
CA LEU A 89 21.55 -4.49 -3.48
C LEU A 89 21.99 -4.62 -4.95
N ASN A 90 21.92 -5.83 -5.50
CA ASN A 90 22.11 -6.03 -6.93
C ASN A 90 20.99 -5.37 -7.74
N SER A 91 21.16 -5.24 -9.06
CA SER A 91 20.23 -4.53 -9.93
C SER A 91 18.80 -5.07 -9.85
N GLU A 92 18.60 -6.39 -9.77
CA GLU A 92 17.26 -7.00 -9.70
C GLU A 92 16.53 -6.60 -8.42
N LEU A 93 17.19 -6.73 -7.27
CA LEU A 93 16.63 -6.38 -5.97
C LEU A 93 16.46 -4.87 -5.81
N ALA A 94 17.38 -4.06 -6.37
CA ALA A 94 17.29 -2.61 -6.37
C ALA A 94 16.06 -2.14 -7.18
N VAL A 95 15.87 -2.67 -8.39
CA VAL A 95 14.68 -2.40 -9.23
C VAL A 95 13.40 -2.77 -8.49
N GLY A 96 13.36 -3.95 -7.87
CA GLY A 96 12.20 -4.39 -7.10
C GLY A 96 11.91 -3.51 -5.88
N LEU A 97 12.93 -3.05 -5.17
CA LEU A 97 12.77 -2.16 -4.02
C LEU A 97 12.29 -0.76 -4.43
N ILE A 98 12.85 -0.20 -5.50
CA ILE A 98 12.39 1.06 -6.08
C ILE A 98 10.95 0.95 -6.56
N LEU A 99 10.60 -0.15 -7.23
CA LEU A 99 9.26 -0.40 -7.72
C LEU A 99 8.24 -0.42 -6.56
N VAL A 100 8.50 -1.17 -5.48
CA VAL A 100 7.58 -1.22 -4.35
C VAL A 100 7.48 0.13 -3.63
N ALA A 101 8.58 0.85 -3.50
CA ALA A 101 8.61 2.18 -2.91
C ALA A 101 7.89 3.24 -3.78
N SER A 102 7.79 3.01 -5.10
CA SER A 102 7.08 3.88 -6.05
C SER A 102 5.60 3.51 -6.22
N CYS A 103 5.11 2.48 -5.55
CA CYS A 103 3.69 2.10 -5.56
C CYS A 103 2.85 3.02 -4.66
N PRO A 104 1.52 3.05 -4.83
CA PRO A 104 0.62 3.80 -3.93
C PRO A 104 0.55 3.18 -2.54
N GLY A 105 -0.16 3.85 -1.62
CA GLY A 105 -0.47 3.33 -0.30
C GLY A 105 -1.16 1.96 -0.34
N GLY A 106 -0.88 1.12 0.63
CA GLY A 106 -1.45 -0.22 0.73
C GLY A 106 -2.78 -0.22 1.49
N THR A 107 -3.77 -0.99 1.04
CA THR A 107 -5.11 -1.09 1.70
C THR A 107 -5.04 -1.51 3.17
N ALA A 108 -3.97 -2.18 3.60
CA ALA A 108 -3.75 -2.56 4.98
C ALA A 108 -3.51 -1.36 5.92
N SER A 109 -3.13 -0.20 5.38
CA SER A 109 -2.94 1.04 6.14
C SER A 109 -4.22 1.47 6.87
N ASN A 110 -5.39 1.25 6.27
CA ASN A 110 -6.67 1.58 6.87
C ASN A 110 -6.90 0.83 8.19
N LEU A 111 -6.54 -0.46 8.24
CA LEU A 111 -6.62 -1.28 9.45
C LEU A 111 -5.62 -0.78 10.52
N ILE A 112 -4.38 -0.52 10.11
CA ILE A 112 -3.34 -0.03 11.02
C ILE A 112 -3.72 1.36 11.57
N THR A 113 -4.29 2.23 10.73
CA THR A 113 -4.82 3.54 11.14
C THR A 113 -5.96 3.40 12.17
N TYR A 114 -6.86 2.45 11.97
CA TYR A 114 -7.91 2.14 12.93
C TYR A 114 -7.33 1.67 14.29
N LEU A 115 -6.38 0.74 14.26
CA LEU A 115 -5.72 0.24 15.48
C LEU A 115 -4.91 1.33 16.20
N ALA A 116 -4.34 2.28 15.46
CA ALA A 116 -3.63 3.44 16.00
C ALA A 116 -4.56 4.50 16.60
N LYS A 117 -5.89 4.33 16.50
CA LYS A 117 -6.89 5.34 16.87
C LYS A 117 -6.66 6.67 16.13
N ALA A 118 -6.23 6.60 14.88
CA ALA A 118 -6.00 7.73 14.01
C ALA A 118 -7.20 7.98 13.07
N ASN A 119 -7.08 8.85 12.06
CA ASN A 119 -8.18 9.23 11.18
C ASN A 119 -8.35 8.25 10.02
N VAL A 120 -9.23 7.27 10.18
CA VAL A 120 -9.50 6.24 9.15
C VAL A 120 -10.08 6.86 7.87
N ALA A 121 -10.94 7.90 8.00
CA ALA A 121 -11.51 8.54 6.82
C ALA A 121 -10.44 9.23 5.97
N LEU A 122 -9.44 9.87 6.59
CA LEU A 122 -8.28 10.44 5.90
C LEU A 122 -7.43 9.32 5.24
N SER A 123 -7.21 8.20 5.94
CA SER A 123 -6.47 7.05 5.43
C SER A 123 -7.10 6.51 4.15
N VAL A 124 -8.41 6.23 4.15
CA VAL A 124 -9.15 5.75 2.96
C VAL A 124 -9.01 6.72 1.79
N VAL A 125 -9.18 8.02 2.04
CA VAL A 125 -9.08 9.06 1.00
C VAL A 125 -7.67 9.16 0.43
N MET A 126 -6.63 9.06 1.26
CA MET A 126 -5.24 9.10 0.81
C MET A 126 -4.87 7.86 -0.01
N THR A 127 -5.24 6.65 0.46
CA THR A 127 -5.04 5.40 -0.30
C THR A 127 -5.73 5.48 -1.66
N MET A 128 -6.99 5.97 -1.69
CA MET A 128 -7.75 6.15 -2.93
C MET A 128 -7.05 7.14 -3.87
N ALA A 129 -6.67 8.32 -3.39
CA ALA A 129 -6.01 9.35 -4.19
C ALA A 129 -4.68 8.88 -4.78
N SER A 130 -3.84 8.23 -3.96
CA SER A 130 -2.55 7.68 -4.42
C SER A 130 -2.75 6.54 -5.43
N THR A 131 -3.74 5.67 -5.23
CA THR A 131 -4.04 4.56 -6.16
C THR A 131 -4.57 5.05 -7.49
N LEU A 132 -5.45 6.08 -7.48
CA LEU A 132 -5.98 6.68 -8.71
C LEU A 132 -4.88 7.29 -9.58
N LEU A 133 -3.84 7.86 -8.99
CA LEU A 133 -2.74 8.49 -9.71
C LEU A 133 -1.52 7.57 -9.90
N ALA A 134 -1.59 6.34 -9.41
CA ALA A 134 -0.49 5.38 -9.49
C ALA A 134 -0.07 5.06 -10.94
N PHE A 135 -1.01 5.09 -11.89
CA PHE A 135 -0.71 4.81 -13.31
C PHE A 135 0.21 5.84 -13.96
N ILE A 136 0.36 7.02 -13.35
CA ILE A 136 1.32 8.06 -13.77
C ILE A 136 2.55 8.02 -12.85
N MET A 137 2.33 8.06 -11.54
CA MET A 137 3.40 8.30 -10.57
C MET A 137 4.34 7.10 -10.44
N THR A 138 3.81 5.86 -10.44
CA THR A 138 4.66 4.66 -10.33
C THR A 138 5.57 4.48 -11.54
N PRO A 139 5.08 4.54 -12.81
CA PRO A 139 5.95 4.50 -13.98
C PRO A 139 6.99 5.60 -14.03
N LEU A 140 6.60 6.84 -13.71
CA LEU A 140 7.50 8.00 -13.68
C LEU A 140 8.70 7.76 -12.76
N TRP A 141 8.44 7.35 -11.51
CA TRP A 141 9.51 7.10 -10.56
C TRP A 141 10.34 5.86 -10.90
N CYS A 142 9.72 4.81 -11.47
CA CYS A 142 10.45 3.65 -11.96
C CYS A 142 11.38 4.04 -13.11
N GLU A 143 10.93 4.84 -14.06
CA GLU A 143 11.78 5.33 -15.16
C GLU A 143 12.96 6.16 -14.63
N VAL A 144 12.71 7.12 -13.74
CA VAL A 144 13.74 8.01 -13.21
C VAL A 144 14.76 7.29 -12.34
N LEU A 145 14.34 6.36 -11.48
CA LEU A 145 15.21 5.73 -10.48
C LEU A 145 15.64 4.32 -10.87
N ALA A 146 14.72 3.44 -11.29
CA ALA A 146 15.05 2.08 -11.69
C ALA A 146 15.66 2.05 -13.10
N GLY A 147 15.34 3.01 -13.95
CA GLY A 147 15.97 3.23 -15.26
C GLY A 147 17.50 3.40 -15.22
N ARG A 148 18.05 3.70 -14.04
CA ARG A 148 19.52 3.74 -13.82
C ARG A 148 20.15 2.35 -13.70
N TYR A 149 19.38 1.31 -13.53
CA TYR A 149 19.81 -0.08 -13.39
C TYR A 149 19.50 -0.92 -14.63
N VAL A 150 18.29 -0.73 -15.18
CA VAL A 150 17.78 -1.48 -16.33
C VAL A 150 16.85 -0.58 -17.16
N PRO A 151 16.69 -0.85 -18.49
CA PRO A 151 15.67 -0.17 -19.30
C PRO A 151 14.27 -0.42 -18.71
N VAL A 152 13.46 0.63 -18.57
CA VAL A 152 12.10 0.59 -18.02
C VAL A 152 11.10 0.97 -19.13
N ASP A 153 10.14 0.10 -19.40
CA ASP A 153 8.97 0.42 -20.22
C ASP A 153 7.91 1.16 -19.37
N ALA A 154 8.11 2.48 -19.22
CA ALA A 154 7.19 3.32 -18.43
C ALA A 154 5.78 3.34 -19.03
N TRP A 155 5.62 3.28 -20.35
CA TRP A 155 4.32 3.24 -21.00
C TRP A 155 3.58 1.93 -20.72
N GLY A 156 4.27 0.80 -20.85
CA GLY A 156 3.71 -0.51 -20.49
C GLY A 156 3.33 -0.60 -19.02
N LEU A 157 4.15 -0.06 -18.13
CA LEU A 157 3.84 0.07 -16.70
C LEU A 157 2.58 0.91 -16.46
N CYS A 158 2.45 2.06 -17.14
CA CYS A 158 1.30 2.95 -17.09
C CYS A 158 0.02 2.21 -17.49
N LEU A 159 0.01 1.59 -18.67
CA LEU A 159 -1.15 0.83 -19.17
C LEU A 159 -1.52 -0.34 -18.26
N SER A 160 -0.53 -1.07 -17.75
CA SER A 160 -0.78 -2.19 -16.85
C SER A 160 -1.37 -1.74 -15.52
N THR A 161 -0.85 -0.66 -14.95
CA THR A 161 -1.38 -0.08 -13.72
C THR A 161 -2.81 0.43 -13.93
N LEU A 162 -3.06 1.09 -15.05
CA LEU A 162 -4.41 1.55 -15.38
C LEU A 162 -5.39 0.36 -15.49
N GLN A 163 -5.03 -0.68 -16.26
CA GLN A 163 -5.89 -1.83 -16.54
C GLN A 163 -6.11 -2.75 -15.33
N VAL A 164 -5.08 -2.99 -14.51
CA VAL A 164 -5.11 -4.01 -13.45
C VAL A 164 -5.42 -3.40 -12.08
N VAL A 165 -5.19 -2.10 -11.91
CA VAL A 165 -5.36 -1.42 -10.62
C VAL A 165 -6.51 -0.41 -10.68
N VAL A 166 -6.39 0.60 -11.54
CA VAL A 166 -7.34 1.74 -11.53
C VAL A 166 -8.71 1.34 -12.07
N VAL A 167 -8.75 0.69 -13.23
CA VAL A 167 -10.03 0.30 -13.87
C VAL A 167 -10.85 -0.65 -12.99
N PRO A 168 -10.31 -1.76 -12.44
CA PRO A 168 -11.07 -2.63 -11.55
C PRO A 168 -11.56 -1.92 -10.28
N MET A 169 -10.74 -1.03 -9.70
CA MET A 169 -11.15 -0.24 -8.56
C MET A 169 -12.33 0.68 -8.90
N LEU A 170 -12.28 1.38 -10.04
CA LEU A 170 -13.39 2.24 -10.49
C LEU A 170 -14.65 1.45 -10.82
N ILE A 171 -14.52 0.25 -11.40
CA ILE A 171 -15.65 -0.68 -11.61
C ILE A 171 -16.26 -1.04 -10.26
N GLY A 172 -15.45 -1.37 -9.25
CA GLY A 172 -15.92 -1.67 -7.90
C GLY A 172 -16.70 -0.51 -7.28
N VAL A 173 -16.17 0.72 -7.37
CA VAL A 173 -16.86 1.95 -6.91
C VAL A 173 -18.19 2.13 -7.65
N PHE A 174 -18.20 1.97 -8.97
CA PHE A 174 -19.41 2.08 -9.78
C PHE A 174 -20.45 1.03 -9.37
N CYS A 175 -20.04 -0.22 -9.18
CA CYS A 175 -20.92 -1.29 -8.72
C CYS A 175 -21.49 -0.97 -7.33
N ASN A 176 -20.67 -0.49 -6.39
CA ASN A 176 -21.14 -0.09 -5.07
C ASN A 176 -22.16 1.06 -5.14
N TRP A 177 -21.89 2.06 -5.96
CA TRP A 177 -22.81 3.18 -6.16
C TRP A 177 -24.14 2.76 -6.81
N ARG A 178 -24.08 1.99 -7.90
CA ARG A 178 -25.28 1.67 -8.70
C ARG A 178 -26.11 0.51 -8.13
N PHE A 179 -25.43 -0.46 -7.50
CA PHE A 179 -26.01 -1.72 -7.02
C PHE A 179 -25.76 -1.94 -5.52
N HIS A 180 -25.82 -0.88 -4.73
CA HIS A 180 -25.46 -0.90 -3.31
C HIS A 180 -26.03 -2.07 -2.52
N ARG A 181 -27.32 -2.40 -2.74
CA ARG A 181 -27.98 -3.53 -2.02
C ARG A 181 -27.39 -4.89 -2.36
N LEU A 182 -27.01 -5.12 -3.62
CA LEU A 182 -26.40 -6.38 -4.06
C LEU A 182 -24.93 -6.45 -3.62
N VAL A 183 -24.24 -5.32 -3.64
CA VAL A 183 -22.82 -5.21 -3.29
C VAL A 183 -22.62 -5.28 -1.77
N ALA A 184 -23.60 -4.90 -0.94
CA ALA A 184 -23.48 -4.92 0.51
C ALA A 184 -23.05 -6.28 1.09
N THR A 185 -23.57 -7.38 0.52
CA THR A 185 -23.14 -8.73 0.90
C THR A 185 -21.73 -9.04 0.41
N ALA A 186 -21.42 -8.70 -0.85
CA ALA A 186 -20.10 -8.96 -1.44
C ALA A 186 -19.00 -8.14 -0.76
N SER A 187 -19.26 -6.87 -0.44
CA SER A 187 -18.30 -5.99 0.25
C SER A 187 -17.91 -6.48 1.64
N HIS A 188 -18.80 -7.23 2.32
CA HIS A 188 -18.49 -7.87 3.59
C HIS A 188 -17.37 -8.93 3.46
N PHE A 189 -17.33 -9.66 2.34
CA PHE A 189 -16.31 -10.68 2.06
C PHE A 189 -15.07 -10.12 1.35
N ALA A 190 -15.17 -8.94 0.75
CA ALA A 190 -14.11 -8.32 -0.04
C ALA A 190 -12.73 -8.29 0.67
N PRO A 191 -12.62 -7.92 1.98
CA PRO A 191 -11.34 -7.95 2.68
C PRO A 191 -10.74 -9.36 2.79
N ALA A 192 -11.57 -10.40 3.00
CA ALA A 192 -11.08 -11.76 3.10
C ALA A 192 -10.59 -12.29 1.74
N VAL A 193 -11.31 -11.97 0.67
CA VAL A 193 -10.91 -12.30 -0.70
C VAL A 193 -9.57 -11.64 -1.04
N ALA A 194 -9.40 -10.37 -0.68
CA ALA A 194 -8.13 -9.66 -0.87
C ALA A 194 -6.97 -10.32 -0.10
N VAL A 195 -7.20 -10.72 1.16
CA VAL A 195 -6.19 -11.42 1.97
C VAL A 195 -5.78 -12.74 1.33
N VAL A 196 -6.73 -13.56 0.89
CA VAL A 196 -6.45 -14.84 0.21
C VAL A 196 -5.63 -14.61 -1.06
N ALA A 197 -6.02 -13.64 -1.88
CA ALA A 197 -5.28 -13.30 -3.10
C ALA A 197 -3.84 -12.86 -2.81
N ILE A 198 -3.63 -12.02 -1.79
CA ILE A 198 -2.29 -11.56 -1.38
C ILE A 198 -1.43 -12.71 -0.86
N ILE A 199 -2.00 -13.68 -0.11
CA ILE A 199 -1.33 -14.89 0.36
C ILE A 199 -0.77 -15.69 -0.84
N PHE A 200 -1.59 -15.91 -1.86
CA PHE A 200 -1.16 -16.62 -3.07
C PHE A 200 -0.14 -15.83 -3.88
N ILE A 201 -0.30 -14.52 -4.01
CA ILE A 201 0.69 -13.65 -4.70
C ILE A 201 2.06 -13.75 -4.00
N ALA A 202 2.09 -13.58 -2.68
CA ALA A 202 3.33 -13.61 -1.90
C ALA A 202 4.00 -15.00 -1.96
N GLY A 203 3.24 -16.06 -1.70
CA GLY A 203 3.74 -17.43 -1.76
C GLY A 203 4.22 -17.82 -3.16
N GLY A 204 3.50 -17.46 -4.21
CA GLY A 204 3.89 -17.72 -5.60
C GLY A 204 5.21 -17.05 -6.00
N ILE A 205 5.43 -15.80 -5.55
CA ILE A 205 6.70 -15.08 -5.80
C ILE A 205 7.86 -15.75 -5.08
N VAL A 206 7.66 -16.08 -3.79
CA VAL A 206 8.69 -16.76 -2.99
C VAL A 206 9.01 -18.12 -3.59
N ALA A 207 8.01 -18.91 -3.99
CA ALA A 207 8.18 -20.22 -4.60
C ALA A 207 9.05 -20.19 -5.88
N GLN A 208 8.91 -19.13 -6.68
CA GLN A 208 9.67 -18.96 -7.92
C GLN A 208 11.13 -18.51 -7.68
N SER A 209 11.41 -17.93 -6.52
CA SER A 209 12.70 -17.31 -6.20
C SER A 209 13.28 -17.82 -4.88
N ALA A 210 12.88 -19.02 -4.41
CA ALA A 210 13.17 -19.51 -3.07
C ALA A 210 14.68 -19.48 -2.71
N ALA A 211 15.54 -20.00 -3.57
CA ALA A 211 16.99 -20.00 -3.36
C ALA A 211 17.56 -18.58 -3.26
N ALA A 212 17.11 -17.66 -4.13
CA ALA A 212 17.54 -16.28 -4.13
C ALA A 212 17.04 -15.51 -2.90
N VAL A 213 15.81 -15.79 -2.44
CA VAL A 213 15.24 -15.23 -1.21
C VAL A 213 16.13 -15.58 -0.02
N VAL A 214 16.51 -16.87 0.13
CA VAL A 214 17.38 -17.32 1.24
C VAL A 214 18.75 -16.66 1.16
N ALA A 215 19.36 -16.63 -0.02
CA ALA A 215 20.72 -16.09 -0.21
C ALA A 215 20.82 -14.58 0.10
N HIS A 216 19.76 -13.81 -0.12
CA HIS A 216 19.75 -12.34 0.00
C HIS A 216 18.86 -11.83 1.13
N ALA A 217 18.21 -12.69 1.91
CA ALA A 217 17.20 -12.34 2.91
C ALA A 217 17.61 -11.21 3.85
N GLY A 218 18.81 -11.27 4.42
CA GLY A 218 19.29 -10.28 5.39
C GLY A 218 19.42 -8.87 4.79
N ARG A 219 20.03 -8.75 3.60
CA ARG A 219 20.22 -7.46 2.94
C ARG A 219 18.89 -6.86 2.47
N VAL A 220 18.01 -7.69 1.89
CA VAL A 220 16.69 -7.25 1.45
C VAL A 220 15.83 -6.83 2.64
N ALA A 221 15.82 -7.63 3.71
CA ALA A 221 15.07 -7.30 4.93
C ALA A 221 15.53 -5.96 5.53
N LEU A 222 16.86 -5.75 5.61
CA LEU A 222 17.42 -4.49 6.11
C LEU A 222 17.02 -3.32 5.22
N ALA A 223 17.18 -3.43 3.90
CA ALA A 223 16.84 -2.37 2.96
C ALA A 223 15.35 -2.02 3.01
N VAL A 224 14.47 -3.03 3.03
CA VAL A 224 13.02 -2.85 3.15
C VAL A 224 12.65 -2.23 4.50
N LEU A 225 13.27 -2.67 5.59
CA LEU A 225 13.05 -2.10 6.93
C LEU A 225 13.41 -0.61 6.95
N LEU A 226 14.56 -0.23 6.36
CA LEU A 226 14.97 1.17 6.26
C LEU A 226 13.95 2.02 5.48
N VAL A 227 13.46 1.51 4.35
CA VAL A 227 12.42 2.18 3.55
C VAL A 227 11.18 2.48 4.39
N HIS A 228 10.68 1.48 5.12
CA HIS A 228 9.48 1.66 5.93
C HIS A 228 9.71 2.54 7.16
N ILE A 229 10.85 2.42 7.85
CA ILE A 229 11.21 3.32 8.96
C ILE A 229 11.28 4.76 8.46
N LEU A 230 11.91 5.01 7.32
CA LEU A 230 11.97 6.35 6.71
C LEU A 230 10.57 6.82 6.31
N GLY A 231 9.75 5.97 5.70
CA GLY A 231 8.38 6.30 5.32
C GLY A 231 7.51 6.70 6.51
N PHE A 232 7.44 5.87 7.55
CA PHE A 232 6.69 6.19 8.78
C PHE A 232 7.27 7.41 9.51
N GLY A 233 8.60 7.46 9.66
CA GLY A 233 9.28 8.52 10.41
C GLY A 233 9.20 9.87 9.73
N LEU A 234 9.59 9.95 8.46
CA LEU A 234 9.54 11.20 7.70
C LEU A 234 8.09 11.62 7.40
N GLY A 235 7.18 10.65 7.15
CA GLY A 235 5.76 10.92 7.02
C GLY A 235 5.20 11.63 8.24
N TYR A 236 5.52 11.15 9.46
CA TYR A 236 5.12 11.80 10.70
C TYR A 236 5.80 13.16 10.90
N LEU A 237 7.13 13.21 10.72
CA LEU A 237 7.93 14.42 10.92
C LEU A 237 7.45 15.56 10.03
N PHE A 238 7.33 15.33 8.73
CA PHE A 238 6.85 16.35 7.80
C PHE A 238 5.39 16.73 8.05
N ALA A 239 4.51 15.78 8.39
CA ALA A 239 3.15 16.11 8.75
C ALA A 239 3.10 17.08 9.94
N ARG A 240 3.91 16.86 10.98
CA ARG A 240 4.02 17.78 12.13
C ARG A 240 4.67 19.12 11.76
N LEU A 241 5.71 19.10 10.91
CA LEU A 241 6.37 20.32 10.42
C LEU A 241 5.39 21.21 9.64
N PHE A 242 4.51 20.61 8.83
CA PHE A 242 3.42 21.30 8.12
C PHE A 242 2.17 21.50 8.99
N ARG A 243 2.33 21.45 10.32
CA ARG A 243 1.31 21.77 11.33
C ARG A 243 0.02 20.94 11.22
N GLN A 244 0.11 19.72 10.71
CA GLN A 244 -1.05 18.82 10.74
C GLN A 244 -1.35 18.40 12.20
N PRO A 245 -2.66 18.28 12.58
CA PRO A 245 -3.06 17.73 13.86
C PRO A 245 -2.43 16.36 14.11
N THR A 246 -2.17 16.01 15.37
CA THR A 246 -1.51 14.75 15.75
C THR A 246 -2.21 13.51 15.17
N ILE A 247 -3.55 13.50 15.16
CA ILE A 247 -4.36 12.42 14.58
C ILE A 247 -4.09 12.30 13.08
N SER A 248 -4.10 13.42 12.35
CA SER A 248 -3.81 13.44 10.91
C SER A 248 -2.35 13.09 10.61
N ALA A 249 -1.41 13.56 11.44
CA ALA A 249 0.01 13.24 11.29
C ALA A 249 0.29 11.74 11.49
N ARG A 250 -0.37 11.07 12.45
CA ARG A 250 -0.31 9.61 12.61
C ARG A 250 -0.85 8.90 11.37
N THR A 251 -1.98 9.38 10.81
CA THR A 251 -2.56 8.82 9.59
C THR A 251 -1.62 8.98 8.38
N ILE A 252 -1.08 10.18 8.16
CA ILE A 252 -0.14 10.46 7.07
C ILE A 252 1.09 9.57 7.19
N ALA A 253 1.64 9.41 8.39
CA ALA A 253 2.77 8.53 8.65
C ALA A 253 2.48 7.07 8.25
N ILE A 254 1.31 6.56 8.64
CA ILE A 254 0.89 5.19 8.32
C ILE A 254 0.71 5.02 6.80
N GLU A 255 0.03 5.95 6.15
CA GLU A 255 -0.21 5.89 4.70
C GLU A 255 1.09 5.93 3.90
N VAL A 256 2.00 6.88 4.21
CA VAL A 256 3.30 7.00 3.55
C VAL A 256 4.17 5.77 3.84
N GLY A 257 4.14 5.27 5.07
CA GLY A 257 4.96 4.13 5.48
C GLY A 257 4.47 2.76 4.98
N MET A 258 3.27 2.67 4.38
CA MET A 258 2.70 1.39 3.94
C MET A 258 2.41 1.37 2.44
N GLN A 259 3.05 0.44 1.73
CA GLN A 259 3.03 0.34 0.28
C GLN A 259 2.10 -0.76 -0.24
N ASN A 260 1.61 -0.65 -1.46
CA ASN A 260 0.87 -1.69 -2.14
C ASN A 260 1.82 -2.77 -2.70
N GLY A 261 2.23 -3.70 -1.81
CA GLY A 261 3.13 -4.80 -2.18
C GLY A 261 2.56 -5.73 -3.25
N GLY A 262 1.23 -5.95 -3.28
CA GLY A 262 0.58 -6.77 -4.31
C GLY A 262 0.73 -6.18 -5.71
N MET A 263 0.55 -4.86 -5.84
CA MET A 263 0.76 -4.15 -7.09
C MET A 263 2.23 -4.22 -7.54
N ALA A 264 3.16 -3.93 -6.62
CA ALA A 264 4.59 -4.01 -6.91
C ALA A 264 5.01 -5.41 -7.39
N ALA A 265 4.50 -6.44 -6.72
CA ALA A 265 4.76 -7.83 -7.04
C ALA A 265 4.27 -8.21 -8.45
N MET A 266 3.06 -7.79 -8.82
CA MET A 266 2.49 -8.02 -10.14
C MET A 266 3.28 -7.27 -11.22
N LEU A 267 3.57 -5.98 -11.00
CA LEU A 267 4.33 -5.18 -11.97
C LEU A 267 5.76 -5.74 -12.17
N ALA A 268 6.42 -6.19 -11.09
CA ALA A 268 7.71 -6.84 -11.16
C ALA A 268 7.65 -8.08 -12.08
N LYS A 269 6.67 -8.94 -11.89
CA LYS A 269 6.51 -10.16 -12.70
C LYS A 269 6.15 -9.89 -14.15
N LYS A 270 5.35 -8.87 -14.40
CA LYS A 270 4.87 -8.57 -15.76
C LYS A 270 5.90 -7.80 -16.60
N HIS A 271 6.58 -6.82 -15.99
CA HIS A 271 7.46 -5.89 -16.74
C HIS A 271 8.95 -6.14 -16.53
N PHE A 272 9.32 -6.89 -15.51
CA PHE A 272 10.70 -7.24 -15.21
C PHE A 272 10.90 -8.76 -15.16
N ALA A 273 10.27 -9.48 -16.12
CA ALA A 273 10.33 -10.94 -16.18
C ALA A 273 11.76 -11.50 -16.32
N ALA A 274 12.67 -10.73 -16.95
CA ALA A 274 14.09 -11.06 -17.04
C ALA A 274 14.84 -10.90 -15.70
N LEU A 275 14.22 -10.31 -14.67
CA LEU A 275 14.77 -10.08 -13.34
C LEU A 275 13.97 -10.89 -12.30
N PRO A 276 14.24 -12.18 -12.12
CA PRO A 276 13.41 -13.07 -11.31
C PRO A 276 13.31 -12.63 -9.84
N MET A 277 14.29 -11.92 -9.31
CA MET A 277 14.28 -11.42 -7.95
C MET A 277 13.56 -10.07 -7.77
N ALA A 278 13.14 -9.39 -8.83
CA ALA A 278 12.50 -8.07 -8.71
C ALA A 278 11.19 -8.09 -7.91
N GLY A 279 10.48 -9.22 -7.81
CA GLY A 279 9.29 -9.37 -6.96
C GLY A 279 9.59 -9.56 -5.47
N VAL A 280 10.80 -9.95 -5.10
CA VAL A 280 11.16 -10.33 -3.71
C VAL A 280 11.02 -9.16 -2.73
N PRO A 281 11.50 -7.93 -3.00
CA PRO A 281 11.33 -6.81 -2.08
C PRO A 281 9.86 -6.49 -1.76
N ALA A 282 8.94 -6.72 -2.69
CA ALA A 282 7.50 -6.49 -2.48
C ALA A 282 6.91 -7.46 -1.42
N VAL A 283 7.36 -8.71 -1.39
CA VAL A 283 6.95 -9.69 -0.36
C VAL A 283 7.49 -9.29 1.00
N PHE A 284 8.79 -8.98 1.10
CA PHE A 284 9.40 -8.50 2.35
C PHE A 284 8.72 -7.22 2.84
N SER A 285 8.41 -6.30 1.93
CA SER A 285 7.69 -5.07 2.24
C SER A 285 6.33 -5.36 2.88
N SER A 286 5.53 -6.26 2.31
CA SER A 286 4.20 -6.61 2.83
C SER A 286 4.24 -7.14 4.27
N VAL A 287 5.28 -7.86 4.64
CA VAL A 287 5.49 -8.37 6.01
C VAL A 287 6.01 -7.26 6.93
N ILE A 288 7.12 -6.63 6.55
CA ILE A 288 7.86 -5.69 7.42
C ILE A 288 7.02 -4.44 7.70
N GLN A 289 6.37 -3.85 6.69
CA GLN A 289 5.50 -2.68 6.89
C GLN A 289 4.38 -2.95 7.88
N THR A 290 3.82 -4.17 7.85
CA THR A 290 2.73 -4.52 8.76
C THR A 290 3.23 -4.72 10.18
N LEU A 291 4.40 -5.34 10.36
CA LEU A 291 5.01 -5.48 11.67
C LEU A 291 5.34 -4.10 12.26
N VAL A 292 6.04 -3.25 11.51
CA VAL A 292 6.39 -1.88 11.96
C VAL A 292 5.14 -1.05 12.22
N GLY A 293 4.17 -1.07 11.30
CA GLY A 293 2.91 -0.34 11.44
C GLY A 293 2.09 -0.81 12.64
N SER A 294 2.05 -2.13 12.90
CA SER A 294 1.35 -2.68 14.07
C SER A 294 2.01 -2.27 15.39
N LEU A 295 3.34 -2.24 15.45
CA LEU A 295 4.09 -1.75 16.63
C LEU A 295 3.81 -0.27 16.88
N LEU A 296 3.85 0.55 15.82
CA LEU A 296 3.50 1.97 15.90
C LEU A 296 2.04 2.18 16.33
N ALA A 297 1.11 1.41 15.79
CA ALA A 297 -0.30 1.48 16.17
C ALA A 297 -0.50 1.12 17.65
N ALA A 298 0.14 0.05 18.11
CA ALA A 298 0.09 -0.34 19.54
C ALA A 298 0.68 0.73 20.45
N TRP A 299 1.74 1.39 20.03
CA TRP A 299 2.35 2.50 20.77
C TRP A 299 1.48 3.75 20.77
N TRP A 300 0.93 4.17 19.62
CA TRP A 300 0.07 5.34 19.49
C TRP A 300 -1.30 5.17 20.15
N SER A 301 -1.89 3.98 20.13
CA SER A 301 -3.19 3.69 20.74
C SER A 301 -3.20 3.91 22.27
N ARG A 302 -2.01 3.82 22.90
CA ARG A 302 -1.80 4.06 24.36
C ARG A 302 -1.47 5.51 24.70
N ARG A 303 -1.20 6.35 23.70
CA ARG A 303 -0.86 7.77 23.89
C ARG A 303 -2.05 8.66 23.58
N PRO A 304 -2.59 9.39 24.58
CA PRO A 304 -3.69 10.30 24.36
C PRO A 304 -3.30 11.38 23.33
N VAL A 305 -4.26 11.79 22.55
CA VAL A 305 -4.15 12.96 21.67
C VAL A 305 -4.43 14.19 22.55
N PRO A 306 -3.76 15.33 22.36
CA PRO A 306 -4.04 16.56 23.10
C PRO A 306 -5.54 16.90 23.03
N ALA A 307 -6.13 17.25 24.18
CA ALA A 307 -7.57 17.52 24.29
C ALA A 307 -8.02 18.66 23.36
N GLU A 308 -7.16 19.62 23.10
CA GLU A 308 -7.37 20.72 22.17
C GLU A 308 -7.59 20.25 20.71
N GLU A 309 -6.97 19.13 20.31
CA GLU A 309 -7.15 18.55 18.95
C GLU A 309 -8.41 17.68 18.86
N THR A 310 -8.96 17.20 19.98
CA THR A 310 -10.21 16.43 20.03
C THR A 310 -11.45 17.32 20.12
N ALA A 311 -11.30 18.54 20.61
CA ALA A 311 -12.38 19.53 20.78
C ALA A 311 -12.60 20.41 19.54
N ALA A 312 -11.67 20.44 18.58
CA ALA A 312 -11.86 21.16 17.32
C ALA A 312 -12.91 20.43 16.46
N PRO A 313 -14.00 21.09 16.02
CA PRO A 313 -14.92 20.50 15.07
C PRO A 313 -14.14 20.12 13.80
N PRO A 314 -14.56 19.07 13.06
CA PRO A 314 -13.92 18.71 11.82
C PRO A 314 -13.88 19.94 10.92
N VAL A 315 -12.69 20.35 10.51
CA VAL A 315 -12.45 21.52 9.64
C VAL A 315 -13.36 21.41 8.42
N GLY A 316 -14.46 22.17 8.38
CA GLY A 316 -15.42 22.10 7.27
C GLY A 316 -16.90 22.38 7.64
N VAL A 317 -17.24 22.68 8.90
CA VAL A 317 -18.62 23.11 9.28
C VAL A 317 -18.56 24.50 9.89
N ALA A 318 -18.11 25.47 9.13
CA ALA A 318 -18.33 26.88 9.41
C ALA A 318 -19.14 27.44 8.24
N GLY A 319 -20.45 27.64 8.44
CA GLY A 319 -21.26 28.44 7.53
C GLY A 319 -22.58 27.81 7.10
N SER A 320 -23.54 27.64 8.04
CA SER A 320 -24.96 27.68 7.72
C SER A 320 -25.83 27.77 8.97
N GLU A 321 -25.50 28.70 9.86
CA GLU A 321 -26.47 29.17 10.86
C GLU A 321 -26.25 30.66 11.05
N THR A 322 -26.86 31.48 10.18
CA THR A 322 -27.33 32.84 10.40
C THR A 322 -28.06 33.30 9.15
N GLU A 323 -29.35 32.98 9.10
CA GLU A 323 -30.37 33.76 8.43
C GLU A 323 -31.73 33.09 8.68
N ALA A 324 -32.30 33.38 9.84
CA ALA A 324 -33.74 33.32 10.08
C ALA A 324 -34.05 34.18 11.32
N SER A 325 -34.20 35.46 11.10
CA SER A 325 -35.00 36.37 11.94
C SER A 325 -35.71 37.37 11.07
#